data_23c529bb7b8eae3e52a57ce005ee98ae
#
_entry.id   23c529bb7b8eae3e52a57ce005ee98ae
#
_cell.length_a   1.000
_cell.length_b   1.000
_cell.length_c   1.000
_cell.angle_alpha   90.00
_cell.angle_beta   90.00
_cell.angle_gamma   90.00
#
_symmetry.space_group_name_H-M   'P 1'
#
loop_
_entity.id
_entity.type
_entity.pdbx_description
1 polymer ?
#
loop_
_entity_poly.entity_id
_entity_poly.type
_entity_poly.pdbx_seq_one_letter_code
_entity_poly.pdbx_strand_id
1 'polypeptide(L)'
;GLPEFRPTVSADSFGRQFRPIRVVARHRSRQTARVTFDPSSIQIPANLLPVDGRFGCGPSKVRPEQALALAKANSNLLGTSHRQAPVKNLVSSVRSGLDELFALPDGWQIVLGNGGSTVFWDVATFGLIRRHSAHAVFGEFSSKFAQAVAAAPHLDSPTVVRADPGDHPELTEVDGADVYALTHNETSTGVATKLRRPVDDADDDSLVVVDATSAAGGLAWDPAQVDVYYFAPQKCFAGDGGLWLAACSPRAIDRIGSIAASSRWVPASLDLKIALDNSLANQTYNTPALGTLVLLNEQIQWMLGNGGLRWCVERCAASAATLYGWAEDREWANPFVEDPAKRSSVVGTIDITGADANDICTALRANGIVDTDSYRKLGRNQLRVGMFPAIDPADVAALTASIDFVVEILAGGHREDGGRPLR
;
A
#
# COMPACT_ATOMS: atom_id res chain seq x y z
N GLY A 1 39.43 20.42 -23.18
CA GLY A 1 40.51 19.58 -22.73
C GLY A 1 40.21 19.07 -21.34
N LEU A 2 39.83 17.79 -21.22
CA LEU A 2 39.71 17.07 -19.95
C LEU A 2 41.02 16.34 -19.68
N PRO A 3 41.54 16.24 -18.45
CA PRO A 3 42.72 15.44 -18.14
C PRO A 3 42.34 13.99 -17.85
N GLU A 4 43.05 13.08 -18.52
CA GLU A 4 43.05 11.64 -18.27
C GLU A 4 43.79 11.29 -16.96
N PHE A 5 43.18 10.43 -16.14
CA PHE A 5 43.89 9.76 -15.03
C PHE A 5 44.27 8.34 -15.45
N ARG A 6 45.58 8.04 -15.48
CA ARG A 6 46.16 6.67 -15.59
C ARG A 6 46.59 6.20 -14.19
N PRO A 7 46.32 4.94 -13.82
CA PRO A 7 46.94 4.35 -12.64
C PRO A 7 48.29 3.69 -12.99
N THR A 8 49.31 4.00 -12.22
CA THR A 8 50.62 3.35 -12.25
C THR A 8 50.62 2.09 -11.41
N VAL A 9 51.04 0.99 -12.03
CA VAL A 9 51.34 -0.29 -11.35
C VAL A 9 52.85 -0.31 -11.05
N SER A 10 53.22 -0.64 -9.81
CA SER A 10 54.57 -0.94 -9.40
C SER A 10 54.69 -2.43 -9.03
N ALA A 11 55.57 -3.13 -9.75
CA ALA A 11 55.99 -4.50 -9.43
C ALA A 11 57.34 -4.44 -8.70
N ASP A 12 57.50 -5.34 -7.73
CA ASP A 12 58.78 -5.97 -7.26
C ASP A 12 58.46 -6.71 -5.94
N SER A 13 58.96 -7.85 -5.58
CA SER A 13 60.01 -8.74 -6.06
C SER A 13 59.97 -10.06 -5.27
N PHE A 14 60.35 -11.13 -5.93
CA PHE A 14 60.91 -12.43 -5.53
C PHE A 14 61.07 -12.79 -4.04
N GLY A 15 60.55 -14.00 -3.71
CA GLY A 15 60.91 -14.75 -2.50
C GLY A 15 60.47 -16.22 -2.59
N ARG A 16 61.31 -17.12 -3.17
CA ARG A 16 61.08 -18.57 -3.12
C ARG A 16 61.42 -19.11 -1.73
N GLN A 17 60.48 -19.78 -1.08
CA GLN A 17 60.76 -20.72 -0.01
C GLN A 17 60.06 -22.06 -0.24
N PHE A 18 60.84 -23.13 -0.15
CA PHE A 18 60.45 -24.53 -0.25
C PHE A 18 59.48 -24.92 0.86
N ARG A 19 58.38 -25.58 0.52
CA ARG A 19 57.46 -26.23 1.46
C ARG A 19 57.61 -27.75 1.40
N PRO A 20 57.66 -28.44 2.57
CA PRO A 20 57.66 -29.90 2.62
C PRO A 20 56.26 -30.47 2.26
N ILE A 21 56.27 -31.57 1.50
CA ILE A 21 55.06 -32.33 1.12
C ILE A 21 54.47 -32.99 2.35
N ARG A 22 53.32 -32.51 2.82
CA ARG A 22 52.49 -33.23 3.80
C ARG A 22 51.48 -34.08 2.98
N VAL A 23 51.59 -35.40 3.14
CA VAL A 23 50.55 -36.35 2.69
C VAL A 23 49.35 -36.17 3.63
N VAL A 24 48.30 -35.51 3.09
CA VAL A 24 47.00 -35.44 3.79
C VAL A 24 46.16 -36.60 3.28
N ALA A 25 45.91 -37.55 4.22
CA ALA A 25 44.92 -38.59 4.00
C ALA A 25 43.57 -37.94 3.74
N ARG A 26 43.03 -38.08 2.54
CA ARG A 26 41.66 -37.64 2.21
C ARG A 26 40.65 -38.55 2.92
N HIS A 27 40.18 -38.15 4.09
CA HIS A 27 38.91 -38.62 4.61
C HIS A 27 37.83 -38.10 3.68
N ARG A 28 37.30 -38.94 2.81
CA ARG A 28 36.03 -38.66 2.12
C ARG A 28 34.93 -38.79 3.14
N SER A 29 34.60 -37.68 3.79
CA SER A 29 33.27 -37.53 4.43
C SER A 29 32.26 -37.67 3.28
N ARG A 30 31.46 -38.73 3.29
CA ARG A 30 30.21 -38.78 2.53
C ARG A 30 29.33 -37.67 3.07
N GLN A 31 29.38 -36.50 2.45
CA GLN A 31 28.27 -35.58 2.52
C GLN A 31 27.11 -36.28 1.82
N THR A 32 26.22 -36.87 2.61
CA THR A 32 24.88 -37.18 2.15
C THR A 32 24.30 -35.86 1.67
N ALA A 33 24.14 -35.68 0.37
CA ALA A 33 23.37 -34.59 -0.20
C ALA A 33 21.98 -34.69 0.46
N ARG A 34 21.67 -33.76 1.36
CA ARG A 34 20.28 -33.55 1.79
C ARG A 34 19.53 -33.25 0.51
N VAL A 35 18.60 -34.09 0.13
CA VAL A 35 17.62 -33.78 -0.89
C VAL A 35 16.78 -32.68 -0.24
N THR A 36 17.10 -31.43 -0.56
CA THR A 36 16.28 -30.29 -0.14
C THR A 36 14.97 -30.42 -0.89
N PHE A 37 13.89 -30.63 -0.19
CA PHE A 37 12.54 -30.63 -0.75
C PHE A 37 12.31 -29.29 -1.44
N ASP A 38 11.87 -29.31 -2.69
CA ASP A 38 11.57 -28.10 -3.46
C ASP A 38 10.10 -27.72 -3.29
N PRO A 39 9.76 -26.63 -2.56
CA PRO A 39 8.39 -26.22 -2.35
C PRO A 39 7.61 -25.96 -3.65
N SER A 40 8.31 -25.58 -4.74
CA SER A 40 7.68 -25.33 -6.05
C SER A 40 7.12 -26.59 -6.71
N SER A 41 7.52 -27.77 -6.23
CA SER A 41 7.03 -29.05 -6.72
C SER A 41 5.65 -29.45 -6.17
N ILE A 42 5.16 -28.74 -5.12
CA ILE A 42 3.85 -29.00 -4.53
C ILE A 42 2.75 -28.65 -5.53
N GLN A 43 1.86 -29.64 -5.79
CA GLN A 43 0.69 -29.44 -6.65
C GLN A 43 -0.57 -29.36 -5.78
N ILE A 44 -1.16 -28.18 -5.71
CA ILE A 44 -2.40 -27.95 -4.96
C ILE A 44 -3.58 -28.51 -5.77
N PRO A 45 -4.47 -29.32 -5.17
CA PRO A 45 -5.66 -29.80 -5.86
C PRO A 45 -6.53 -28.65 -6.42
N ALA A 46 -7.02 -28.80 -7.64
CA ALA A 46 -7.76 -27.75 -8.34
C ALA A 46 -9.01 -27.22 -7.59
N ASN A 47 -9.63 -28.07 -6.77
CA ASN A 47 -10.80 -27.71 -5.95
C ASN A 47 -10.44 -26.86 -4.72
N LEU A 48 -9.17 -26.70 -4.39
CA LEU A 48 -8.68 -25.84 -3.30
C LEU A 48 -8.15 -24.50 -3.83
N LEU A 49 -7.94 -24.36 -5.14
CA LEU A 49 -7.39 -23.16 -5.73
C LEU A 49 -8.44 -22.03 -5.79
N PRO A 50 -8.05 -20.77 -5.52
CA PRO A 50 -8.91 -19.63 -5.82
C PRO A 50 -9.17 -19.51 -7.32
N VAL A 51 -10.30 -18.91 -7.68
CA VAL A 51 -10.62 -18.60 -9.09
C VAL A 51 -9.64 -17.56 -9.63
N ASP A 52 -9.22 -16.62 -8.77
CA ASP A 52 -8.19 -15.64 -9.08
C ASP A 52 -7.15 -15.59 -7.94
N GLY A 53 -5.94 -16.00 -8.24
CA GLY A 53 -4.86 -16.14 -7.27
C GLY A 53 -4.08 -14.86 -6.92
N ARG A 54 -4.57 -13.66 -7.26
CA ARG A 54 -3.87 -12.38 -7.04
C ARG A 54 -4.28 -11.73 -5.72
N PHE A 55 -3.40 -11.78 -4.72
CA PHE A 55 -3.65 -11.24 -3.36
C PHE A 55 -2.72 -10.08 -2.99
N GLY A 56 -2.15 -9.39 -3.99
CA GLY A 56 -1.19 -8.31 -3.78
C GLY A 56 -1.75 -7.15 -2.94
N CYS A 57 -0.96 -6.71 -1.96
CA CYS A 57 -1.29 -5.54 -1.13
C CYS A 57 -0.95 -4.21 -1.79
N GLY A 58 -0.64 -4.21 -3.08
CA GLY A 58 -0.45 -3.04 -3.93
C GLY A 58 0.83 -3.09 -4.78
N PRO A 59 0.67 -3.04 -6.10
CA PRO A 59 -0.63 -2.99 -6.82
C PRO A 59 -1.52 -4.17 -6.50
N SER A 60 -2.85 -3.93 -6.57
CA SER A 60 -3.85 -4.95 -6.33
C SER A 60 -4.38 -5.56 -7.64
N LYS A 61 -5.15 -6.63 -7.52
CA LYS A 61 -5.86 -7.27 -8.63
C LYS A 61 -6.69 -6.25 -9.44
N VAL A 62 -6.45 -6.15 -10.75
CA VAL A 62 -7.32 -5.46 -11.71
C VAL A 62 -8.39 -6.44 -12.18
N ARG A 63 -9.68 -6.06 -12.14
CA ARG A 63 -10.79 -6.91 -12.59
C ARG A 63 -10.79 -7.03 -14.13
N PRO A 64 -11.23 -8.17 -14.69
CA PRO A 64 -11.32 -8.34 -16.15
C PRO A 64 -12.14 -7.25 -16.83
N GLU A 65 -13.24 -6.79 -16.22
CA GLU A 65 -14.13 -5.76 -16.76
C GLU A 65 -13.41 -4.41 -16.91
N GLN A 66 -12.50 -4.07 -15.98
CA GLN A 66 -11.67 -2.87 -16.08
C GLN A 66 -10.74 -2.95 -17.30
N ALA A 67 -10.11 -4.10 -17.54
CA ALA A 67 -9.25 -4.31 -18.70
C ALA A 67 -10.07 -4.23 -20.04
N LEU A 68 -11.27 -4.76 -20.04
CA LEU A 68 -12.20 -4.64 -21.19
C LEU A 68 -12.64 -3.19 -21.40
N ALA A 69 -12.92 -2.43 -20.36
CA ALA A 69 -13.25 -1.01 -20.45
C ALA A 69 -12.07 -0.22 -21.04
N LEU A 70 -10.83 -0.52 -20.62
CA LEU A 70 -9.62 0.09 -21.18
C LEU A 70 -9.46 -0.23 -22.68
N ALA A 71 -9.68 -1.49 -23.09
CA ALA A 71 -9.64 -1.87 -24.49
C ALA A 71 -10.68 -1.12 -25.34
N LYS A 72 -11.90 -0.93 -24.82
CA LYS A 72 -12.95 -0.14 -25.47
C LYS A 72 -12.59 1.35 -25.58
N ALA A 73 -11.90 1.91 -24.59
CA ALA A 73 -11.49 3.30 -24.58
C ALA A 73 -10.41 3.64 -25.63
N ASN A 74 -9.75 2.64 -26.21
CA ASN A 74 -8.65 2.83 -27.16
C ASN A 74 -9.08 3.63 -28.43
N SER A 75 -10.29 3.45 -28.91
CA SER A 75 -10.74 4.05 -30.17
C SER A 75 -11.18 5.51 -30.08
N ASN A 76 -11.49 6.01 -28.89
CA ASN A 76 -12.12 7.33 -28.73
C ASN A 76 -11.59 8.18 -27.56
N LEU A 77 -10.69 7.62 -26.74
CA LEU A 77 -10.17 8.30 -25.56
C LEU A 77 -8.64 8.29 -25.49
N LEU A 78 -8.00 7.10 -25.61
CA LEU A 78 -6.54 7.00 -25.51
C LEU A 78 -5.87 7.77 -26.66
N GLY A 79 -4.81 8.54 -26.32
CA GLY A 79 -4.15 9.43 -27.26
C GLY A 79 -4.89 10.75 -27.54
N THR A 80 -6.06 10.98 -26.93
CA THR A 80 -6.80 12.23 -27.03
C THR A 80 -6.24 13.27 -26.06
N SER A 81 -6.21 14.53 -26.47
CA SER A 81 -5.79 15.63 -25.60
C SER A 81 -6.65 15.71 -24.35
N HIS A 82 -5.98 15.82 -23.19
CA HIS A 82 -6.67 15.94 -21.89
C HIS A 82 -7.50 17.24 -21.74
N ARG A 83 -7.40 18.18 -22.68
CA ARG A 83 -8.23 19.39 -22.73
C ARG A 83 -9.51 19.21 -23.57
N GLN A 84 -9.70 18.07 -24.21
CA GLN A 84 -10.88 17.75 -25.00
C GLN A 84 -11.98 17.10 -24.15
N ALA A 85 -13.21 17.21 -24.63
CA ALA A 85 -14.40 16.74 -23.92
C ALA A 85 -14.33 15.26 -23.46
N PRO A 86 -13.84 14.30 -24.25
CA PRO A 86 -13.79 12.91 -23.79
C PRO A 86 -13.00 12.72 -22.50
N VAL A 87 -11.83 13.37 -22.38
CA VAL A 87 -10.99 13.27 -21.19
C VAL A 87 -11.58 14.08 -20.03
N LYS A 88 -12.10 15.27 -20.30
CA LYS A 88 -12.80 16.07 -19.27
C LYS A 88 -14.00 15.32 -18.69
N ASN A 89 -14.77 14.66 -19.53
CA ASN A 89 -15.94 13.88 -19.10
C ASN A 89 -15.51 12.69 -18.22
N LEU A 90 -14.38 12.03 -18.56
CA LEU A 90 -13.83 10.96 -17.73
C LEU A 90 -13.38 11.48 -16.35
N VAL A 91 -12.63 12.60 -16.31
CA VAL A 91 -12.23 13.23 -15.05
C VAL A 91 -13.45 13.67 -14.23
N SER A 92 -14.45 14.26 -14.88
CA SER A 92 -15.73 14.61 -14.23
C SER A 92 -16.41 13.40 -13.63
N SER A 93 -16.50 12.28 -14.37
CA SER A 93 -17.11 11.02 -13.91
C SER A 93 -16.35 10.43 -12.70
N VAL A 94 -15.03 10.46 -12.72
CA VAL A 94 -14.21 10.03 -11.57
C VAL A 94 -14.47 10.91 -10.35
N ARG A 95 -14.47 12.23 -10.52
CA ARG A 95 -14.70 13.17 -9.42
C ARG A 95 -16.08 13.02 -8.81
N SER A 96 -17.14 13.02 -9.63
CA SER A 96 -18.51 12.86 -9.16
C SER A 96 -18.76 11.47 -8.56
N GLY A 97 -18.18 10.43 -9.14
CA GLY A 97 -18.31 9.08 -8.62
C GLY A 97 -17.60 8.88 -7.26
N LEU A 98 -16.47 9.56 -7.01
CA LEU A 98 -15.81 9.55 -5.70
C LEU A 98 -16.58 10.41 -4.68
N ASP A 99 -17.13 11.53 -5.11
CA ASP A 99 -17.99 12.37 -4.27
C ASP A 99 -19.20 11.57 -3.75
N GLU A 100 -19.89 10.87 -4.64
CA GLU A 100 -20.99 9.96 -4.31
C GLU A 100 -20.55 8.79 -3.44
N LEU A 101 -19.43 8.13 -3.80
CA LEU A 101 -18.92 6.95 -3.07
C LEU A 101 -18.58 7.28 -1.63
N PHE A 102 -17.99 8.45 -1.38
CA PHE A 102 -17.61 8.90 -0.05
C PHE A 102 -18.70 9.68 0.67
N ALA A 103 -19.83 9.95 0.00
CA ALA A 103 -20.91 10.78 0.52
C ALA A 103 -20.39 12.11 1.09
N LEU A 104 -19.60 12.83 0.30
CA LEU A 104 -18.92 14.04 0.76
C LEU A 104 -19.92 15.16 1.09
N PRO A 105 -19.71 15.90 2.16
CA PRO A 105 -20.52 17.07 2.48
C PRO A 105 -20.37 18.19 1.43
N ASP A 106 -21.33 19.11 1.40
CA ASP A 106 -21.28 20.27 0.51
C ASP A 106 -19.97 21.06 0.65
N GLY A 107 -19.44 21.51 -0.47
CA GLY A 107 -18.21 22.30 -0.55
C GLY A 107 -16.92 21.48 -0.63
N TRP A 108 -16.98 20.18 -0.37
CA TRP A 108 -15.80 19.32 -0.60
C TRP A 108 -15.45 19.24 -2.07
N GLN A 109 -14.18 19.00 -2.38
CA GLN A 109 -13.69 18.83 -3.75
C GLN A 109 -12.79 17.62 -3.87
N ILE A 110 -12.98 16.85 -4.93
CA ILE A 110 -12.00 15.84 -5.36
C ILE A 110 -10.96 16.50 -6.24
N VAL A 111 -9.72 16.47 -5.78
CA VAL A 111 -8.53 17.00 -6.46
C VAL A 111 -7.67 15.83 -6.91
N LEU A 112 -7.09 15.92 -8.11
CA LEU A 112 -6.23 14.86 -8.64
C LEU A 112 -5.00 15.44 -9.36
N GLY A 113 -3.94 14.64 -9.38
CA GLY A 113 -2.71 14.96 -10.07
C GLY A 113 -1.90 13.72 -10.45
N ASN A 114 -0.89 13.93 -11.26
CA ASN A 114 0.01 12.85 -11.66
C ASN A 114 0.99 12.51 -10.53
N GLY A 115 1.37 11.21 -10.45
CA GLY A 115 2.30 10.71 -9.46
C GLY A 115 1.75 9.50 -8.71
N GLY A 116 1.61 9.59 -7.45
CA GLY A 116 1.05 8.60 -6.54
C GLY A 116 1.07 9.20 -5.15
N SER A 117 0.66 8.48 -4.12
CA SER A 117 0.66 9.00 -2.75
C SER A 117 2.04 9.48 -2.29
N THR A 118 3.12 8.90 -2.82
CA THR A 118 4.49 9.37 -2.53
C THR A 118 4.71 10.80 -3.03
N VAL A 119 4.19 11.17 -4.21
CA VAL A 119 4.23 12.55 -4.70
C VAL A 119 3.30 13.44 -3.88
N PHE A 120 2.19 12.90 -3.38
CA PHE A 120 1.28 13.69 -2.55
C PHE A 120 1.91 14.12 -1.23
N TRP A 121 2.85 13.37 -0.65
CA TRP A 121 3.59 13.83 0.53
C TRP A 121 4.33 15.13 0.26
N ASP A 122 5.01 15.24 -0.89
CA ASP A 122 5.67 16.48 -1.29
C ASP A 122 4.64 17.59 -1.56
N VAL A 123 3.54 17.27 -2.26
CA VAL A 123 2.42 18.21 -2.50
C VAL A 123 1.88 18.76 -1.19
N ALA A 124 1.70 17.90 -0.17
CA ALA A 124 1.22 18.31 1.14
C ALA A 124 2.20 19.22 1.89
N THR A 125 3.52 18.96 1.80
CA THR A 125 4.53 19.82 2.42
C THR A 125 4.51 21.24 1.85
N PHE A 126 4.22 21.39 0.57
CA PHE A 126 4.16 22.69 -0.08
C PHE A 126 2.80 23.38 0.06
N GLY A 127 1.69 22.62 0.01
CA GLY A 127 0.35 23.18 -0.17
C GLY A 127 -0.59 23.08 1.03
N LEU A 128 -0.26 22.31 2.08
CA LEU A 128 -1.13 22.11 3.24
C LEU A 128 -0.50 22.55 4.56
N ILE A 129 0.81 22.31 4.76
CA ILE A 129 1.51 22.61 6.00
C ILE A 129 2.03 24.04 5.94
N ARG A 130 1.65 24.90 6.90
CA ARG A 130 2.17 26.27 7.00
C ARG A 130 3.57 26.27 7.59
N ARG A 131 3.75 25.62 8.75
CA ARG A 131 5.00 25.61 9.49
C ARG A 131 5.30 24.30 10.15
N HIS A 132 4.37 23.76 10.95
CA HIS A 132 4.60 22.64 11.84
C HIS A 132 3.51 21.59 11.73
N SER A 133 3.89 20.31 11.74
CA SER A 133 2.95 19.20 11.70
C SER A 133 3.24 18.15 12.76
N ALA A 134 2.20 17.43 13.18
CA ALA A 134 2.28 16.29 14.07
C ALA A 134 1.91 15.02 13.32
N HIS A 135 2.69 13.95 13.48
CA HIS A 135 2.54 12.70 12.74
C HIS A 135 2.38 11.50 13.66
N ALA A 136 1.36 10.67 13.42
CA ALA A 136 1.26 9.32 13.96
C ALA A 136 2.09 8.36 13.09
N VAL A 137 3.12 7.72 13.66
CA VAL A 137 4.04 6.84 12.93
C VAL A 137 4.04 5.46 13.56
N PHE A 138 3.66 4.44 12.75
CA PHE A 138 3.54 3.05 13.21
C PHE A 138 3.82 2.01 12.11
N GLY A 139 4.52 2.44 11.05
CA GLY A 139 4.97 1.60 9.97
C GLY A 139 5.77 2.35 8.92
N GLU A 140 6.00 1.72 7.79
CA GLU A 140 6.83 2.27 6.71
C GLU A 140 6.23 3.51 6.07
N PHE A 141 4.91 3.49 5.77
CA PHE A 141 4.30 4.56 4.98
C PHE A 141 4.03 5.80 5.83
N SER A 142 3.55 5.65 7.03
CA SER A 142 3.41 6.73 8.01
C SER A 142 4.77 7.40 8.32
N SER A 143 5.85 6.59 8.42
CA SER A 143 7.21 7.11 8.62
C SER A 143 7.71 7.93 7.43
N LYS A 144 7.41 7.52 6.19
CA LYS A 144 7.85 8.23 4.98
C LYS A 144 7.24 9.61 4.84
N PHE A 145 5.99 9.79 5.18
CA PHE A 145 5.37 11.11 5.15
C PHE A 145 6.05 12.05 6.18
N ALA A 146 6.27 11.57 7.42
CA ALA A 146 7.00 12.35 8.41
C ALA A 146 8.44 12.70 7.95
N GLN A 147 9.11 11.77 7.26
CA GLN A 147 10.44 12.02 6.67
C GLN A 147 10.42 13.06 5.56
N ALA A 148 9.41 13.05 4.68
CA ALA A 148 9.24 14.05 3.63
C ALA A 148 9.09 15.45 4.24
N VAL A 149 8.29 15.59 5.31
CA VAL A 149 8.15 16.86 6.04
C VAL A 149 9.46 17.28 6.70
N ALA A 150 10.15 16.34 7.38
CA ALA A 150 11.43 16.64 8.03
C ALA A 150 12.54 17.08 7.05
N ALA A 151 12.45 16.65 5.79
CA ALA A 151 13.37 17.04 4.72
C ALA A 151 13.00 18.37 4.04
N ALA A 152 11.79 18.89 4.26
CA ALA A 152 11.31 20.11 3.60
C ALA A 152 11.94 21.37 4.23
N PRO A 153 12.77 22.14 3.50
CA PRO A 153 13.58 23.22 4.09
C PRO A 153 12.77 24.45 4.53
N HIS A 154 11.49 24.51 4.17
CA HIS A 154 10.57 25.60 4.47
C HIS A 154 9.63 25.29 5.63
N LEU A 155 9.76 24.10 6.25
CA LEU A 155 8.96 23.67 7.39
C LEU A 155 9.81 23.49 8.65
N ASP A 156 9.19 23.62 9.79
CA ASP A 156 9.79 23.21 11.07
C ASP A 156 9.84 21.66 11.13
N SER A 157 10.75 21.12 11.95
CA SER A 157 10.80 19.68 12.17
C SER A 157 9.47 19.17 12.72
N PRO A 158 8.90 18.09 12.17
CA PRO A 158 7.60 17.59 12.61
C PRO A 158 7.68 16.97 14.02
N THR A 159 6.60 17.11 14.78
CA THR A 159 6.39 16.28 15.97
C THR A 159 6.00 14.87 15.55
N VAL A 160 6.68 13.84 16.06
CA VAL A 160 6.41 12.45 15.68
C VAL A 160 6.06 11.62 16.91
N VAL A 161 4.83 11.14 16.97
CA VAL A 161 4.37 10.18 18.00
C VAL A 161 4.42 8.78 17.39
N ARG A 162 5.13 7.86 18.06
CA ARG A 162 5.42 6.53 17.53
C ARG A 162 4.74 5.42 18.33
N ALA A 163 4.33 4.37 17.62
CA ALA A 163 4.05 3.05 18.19
C ALA A 163 4.89 1.99 17.49
N ASP A 164 5.02 0.84 18.12
CA ASP A 164 5.67 -0.33 17.53
C ASP A 164 4.85 -0.90 16.36
N PRO A 165 5.49 -1.60 15.40
CA PRO A 165 4.78 -2.31 14.35
C PRO A 165 3.76 -3.30 14.91
N GLY A 166 2.52 -3.23 14.44
CA GLY A 166 1.39 -4.03 14.96
C GLY A 166 0.46 -3.25 15.88
N ASP A 167 0.83 -2.02 16.24
CA ASP A 167 0.02 -1.07 17.01
C ASP A 167 0.00 0.30 16.32
N HIS A 168 -0.77 1.25 16.85
CA HIS A 168 -0.79 2.65 16.42
C HIS A 168 -0.88 3.60 17.61
N PRO A 169 -0.22 4.80 17.55
CA PRO A 169 -0.37 5.82 18.57
C PRO A 169 -1.63 6.63 18.33
N GLU A 170 -2.16 7.23 19.39
CA GLU A 170 -3.14 8.30 19.28
C GLU A 170 -2.43 9.66 19.26
N LEU A 171 -2.83 10.53 18.33
CA LEU A 171 -2.43 11.93 18.34
C LEU A 171 -3.42 12.71 19.20
N THR A 172 -2.86 13.50 20.11
CA THR A 172 -3.55 14.54 20.86
C THR A 172 -3.09 15.90 20.39
N GLU A 173 -3.66 16.95 20.92
CA GLU A 173 -3.23 18.32 20.64
C GLU A 173 -1.74 18.52 20.83
N VAL A 174 -1.10 19.15 19.84
CA VAL A 174 0.34 19.51 19.83
C VAL A 174 0.45 21.00 19.59
N ASP A 175 1.09 21.70 20.53
CA ASP A 175 1.24 23.15 20.46
C ASP A 175 1.89 23.60 19.14
N GLY A 176 1.24 24.54 18.45
CA GLY A 176 1.70 25.10 17.19
C GLY A 176 1.60 24.17 15.97
N ALA A 177 1.03 22.98 16.09
CA ALA A 177 0.80 22.13 14.93
C ALA A 177 -0.37 22.67 14.10
N ASP A 178 -0.10 22.94 12.82
CA ASP A 178 -1.12 23.39 11.86
C ASP A 178 -1.63 22.26 10.95
N VAL A 179 -1.00 21.06 11.03
CA VAL A 179 -1.44 19.82 10.38
C VAL A 179 -1.21 18.63 11.29
N TYR A 180 -2.23 17.78 11.41
CA TYR A 180 -2.16 16.45 12.00
C TYR A 180 -2.20 15.39 10.89
N ALA A 181 -1.11 14.65 10.73
CA ALA A 181 -0.96 13.62 9.71
C ALA A 181 -1.25 12.23 10.30
N LEU A 182 -2.32 11.61 9.81
CA LEU A 182 -2.78 10.29 10.19
C LEU A 182 -2.61 9.31 9.02
N THR A 183 -2.51 8.02 9.32
CA THR A 183 -2.58 6.94 8.33
C THR A 183 -3.75 6.05 8.68
N HIS A 184 -4.74 5.95 7.77
CA HIS A 184 -5.96 5.18 8.04
C HIS A 184 -5.71 3.68 8.01
N ASN A 185 -4.82 3.21 7.11
CA ASN A 185 -4.36 1.83 7.03
C ASN A 185 -2.87 1.77 6.71
N GLU A 186 -2.07 1.20 7.58
CA GLU A 186 -0.64 0.98 7.36
C GLU A 186 -0.40 -0.36 6.64
N THR A 187 -0.19 -0.30 5.35
CA THR A 187 -0.04 -1.49 4.48
C THR A 187 1.13 -2.39 4.87
N SER A 188 2.16 -1.84 5.51
CA SER A 188 3.36 -2.59 5.89
C SER A 188 3.12 -3.53 7.08
N THR A 189 2.15 -3.22 7.93
CA THR A 189 1.89 -3.94 9.19
C THR A 189 0.48 -4.53 9.29
N GLY A 190 -0.46 -4.09 8.45
CA GLY A 190 -1.86 -4.52 8.54
C GLY A 190 -2.62 -3.86 9.71
N VAL A 191 -2.16 -2.72 10.20
CA VAL A 191 -2.85 -1.94 11.23
C VAL A 191 -3.78 -0.93 10.59
N ALA A 192 -5.04 -0.90 11.01
CA ALA A 192 -6.01 0.13 10.68
C ALA A 192 -6.30 1.01 11.90
N THR A 193 -6.52 2.31 11.66
CA THR A 193 -6.80 3.28 12.74
C THR A 193 -8.21 3.81 12.61
N LYS A 194 -8.86 4.06 13.74
CA LYS A 194 -10.10 4.84 13.78
C LYS A 194 -9.71 6.32 13.71
N LEU A 195 -10.12 6.98 12.62
CA LEU A 195 -9.82 8.40 12.44
C LEU A 195 -10.57 9.24 13.47
N ARG A 196 -9.84 10.12 14.14
CA ARG A 196 -10.35 11.13 15.06
C ARG A 196 -9.55 12.41 14.91
N ARG A 197 -10.24 13.54 14.91
CA ARG A 197 -9.60 14.85 14.97
C ARG A 197 -8.91 15.03 16.33
N PRO A 198 -7.60 15.34 16.39
CA PRO A 198 -6.90 15.52 17.67
C PRO A 198 -7.32 16.73 18.47
N VAL A 199 -7.81 17.79 17.81
CA VAL A 199 -8.29 19.02 18.43
C VAL A 199 -9.78 19.17 18.12
N ASP A 200 -10.59 19.23 19.16
CA ASP A 200 -12.06 19.42 19.07
C ASP A 200 -12.40 20.86 19.52
N ASP A 201 -11.84 21.84 18.83
CA ASP A 201 -12.11 23.26 19.03
C ASP A 201 -12.58 23.86 17.70
N ALA A 202 -13.72 24.56 17.73
CA ALA A 202 -14.32 25.18 16.56
C ALA A 202 -13.45 26.31 15.97
N ASP A 203 -12.64 26.96 16.81
CA ASP A 203 -11.74 28.06 16.42
C ASP A 203 -10.36 27.54 15.97
N ASP A 204 -10.05 26.25 16.16
CA ASP A 204 -8.82 25.64 15.67
C ASP A 204 -8.81 25.56 14.15
N ASP A 205 -7.77 26.09 13.51
CA ASP A 205 -7.61 26.07 12.06
C ASP A 205 -6.67 24.98 11.55
N SER A 206 -6.20 24.09 12.42
CA SER A 206 -5.37 22.95 12.03
C SER A 206 -6.12 21.99 11.10
N LEU A 207 -5.40 21.33 10.20
CA LEU A 207 -5.97 20.34 9.29
C LEU A 207 -5.63 18.92 9.71
N VAL A 208 -6.60 18.01 9.54
CA VAL A 208 -6.37 16.56 9.61
C VAL A 208 -6.16 16.02 8.21
N VAL A 209 -4.93 15.60 7.92
CA VAL A 209 -4.48 15.06 6.62
C VAL A 209 -4.24 13.57 6.74
N VAL A 210 -5.00 12.78 6.01
CA VAL A 210 -5.04 11.32 6.15
C VAL A 210 -4.48 10.62 4.93
N ASP A 211 -3.43 9.80 5.14
CA ASP A 211 -3.03 8.80 4.16
C ASP A 211 -4.04 7.66 4.16
N ALA A 212 -4.85 7.63 3.13
CA ALA A 212 -5.86 6.63 2.89
C ALA A 212 -5.49 5.69 1.73
N THR A 213 -4.22 5.64 1.36
CA THR A 213 -3.77 4.96 0.13
C THR A 213 -4.29 3.53 0.04
N SER A 214 -4.29 2.78 1.12
CA SER A 214 -4.82 1.41 1.14
C SER A 214 -6.18 1.28 1.84
N ALA A 215 -6.74 2.38 2.35
CA ALA A 215 -8.01 2.40 3.06
C ALA A 215 -9.18 2.89 2.20
N ALA A 216 -8.92 3.90 1.34
CA ALA A 216 -9.94 4.55 0.53
C ALA A 216 -10.67 3.55 -0.38
N GLY A 217 -11.98 3.44 -0.21
CA GLY A 217 -12.83 2.48 -0.92
C GLY A 217 -12.93 1.10 -0.28
N GLY A 218 -12.27 0.85 0.86
CA GLY A 218 -12.34 -0.42 1.58
C GLY A 218 -12.61 -0.30 3.09
N LEU A 219 -12.33 0.86 3.68
CA LEU A 219 -12.63 1.19 5.07
C LEU A 219 -13.65 2.33 5.17
N ALA A 220 -14.50 2.28 6.19
CA ALA A 220 -15.42 3.36 6.51
C ALA A 220 -14.66 4.52 7.17
N TRP A 221 -15.06 5.74 6.86
CA TRP A 221 -14.54 6.95 7.48
C TRP A 221 -15.61 8.03 7.60
N ASP A 222 -15.37 9.00 8.47
CA ASP A 222 -16.28 10.11 8.71
C ASP A 222 -15.62 11.41 8.22
N PRO A 223 -16.19 12.10 7.19
CA PRO A 223 -15.67 13.38 6.71
C PRO A 223 -15.57 14.46 7.80
N ALA A 224 -16.36 14.40 8.87
CA ALA A 224 -16.26 15.36 9.96
C ALA A 224 -14.94 15.28 10.75
N GLN A 225 -14.23 14.14 10.66
CA GLN A 225 -12.96 13.91 11.35
C GLN A 225 -11.74 14.25 10.51
N VAL A 226 -11.90 14.65 9.24
CA VAL A 226 -10.82 14.74 8.25
C VAL A 226 -10.96 16.05 7.47
N ASP A 227 -9.83 16.61 7.00
CA ASP A 227 -9.83 17.74 6.07
C ASP A 227 -9.28 17.36 4.69
N VAL A 228 -8.31 16.42 4.66
CA VAL A 228 -7.76 15.89 3.42
C VAL A 228 -7.62 14.38 3.52
N TYR A 229 -8.32 13.66 2.66
CA TYR A 229 -8.30 12.20 2.55
C TYR A 229 -7.68 11.81 1.20
N TYR A 230 -6.37 11.49 1.18
CA TYR A 230 -5.65 11.24 -0.07
C TYR A 230 -5.31 9.77 -0.27
N PHE A 231 -5.26 9.37 -1.53
CA PHE A 231 -4.99 7.98 -1.93
C PHE A 231 -4.48 7.88 -3.37
N ALA A 232 -4.16 6.65 -3.77
CA ALA A 232 -3.79 6.29 -5.13
C ALA A 232 -4.57 5.06 -5.62
N PRO A 233 -4.82 4.92 -6.95
CA PRO A 233 -5.80 3.95 -7.47
C PRO A 233 -5.41 2.48 -7.33
N GLN A 234 -4.14 2.13 -7.15
CA GLN A 234 -3.61 0.77 -7.24
C GLN A 234 -3.90 -0.12 -6.02
N LYS A 235 -4.82 0.25 -5.14
CA LYS A 235 -5.24 -0.49 -3.95
C LYS A 235 -6.71 -0.90 -4.08
N CYS A 236 -7.60 -0.38 -3.22
CA CYS A 236 -9.03 -0.72 -3.26
C CYS A 236 -9.70 -0.40 -4.61
N PHE A 237 -9.21 0.59 -5.33
CA PHE A 237 -9.75 0.93 -6.65
C PHE A 237 -9.21 0.06 -7.78
N ALA A 238 -8.36 -0.92 -7.49
CA ALA A 238 -7.93 -1.94 -8.47
C ALA A 238 -7.43 -1.36 -9.80
N GLY A 239 -6.89 -0.16 -9.77
CA GLY A 239 -6.30 0.53 -10.92
C GLY A 239 -4.79 0.35 -10.95
N ASP A 240 -4.14 0.95 -11.95
CA ASP A 240 -2.70 1.07 -11.99
C ASP A 240 -2.24 2.34 -11.26
N GLY A 241 -0.92 2.46 -11.04
CA GLY A 241 -0.31 3.66 -10.46
C GLY A 241 -0.35 4.88 -11.40
N GLY A 242 0.29 5.96 -10.98
CA GLY A 242 0.51 7.16 -11.80
C GLY A 242 -0.39 8.35 -11.49
N LEU A 243 -1.33 8.19 -10.55
CA LEU A 243 -2.20 9.25 -10.05
C LEU A 243 -2.22 9.29 -8.53
N TRP A 244 -2.41 10.48 -7.98
CA TRP A 244 -2.94 10.68 -6.64
C TRP A 244 -4.28 11.38 -6.72
N LEU A 245 -5.16 11.11 -5.75
CA LEU A 245 -6.46 11.76 -5.58
C LEU A 245 -6.59 12.17 -4.11
N ALA A 246 -7.29 13.27 -3.88
CA ALA A 246 -7.56 13.77 -2.54
C ALA A 246 -8.98 14.35 -2.46
N ALA A 247 -9.75 13.91 -1.48
CA ALA A 247 -10.96 14.61 -1.05
C ALA A 247 -10.54 15.71 -0.08
N CYS A 248 -10.83 16.97 -0.42
CA CYS A 248 -10.44 18.16 0.32
C CYS A 248 -11.66 18.89 0.86
N SER A 249 -11.69 19.14 2.17
CA SER A 249 -12.73 19.92 2.85
C SER A 249 -12.67 21.40 2.46
N PRO A 250 -13.72 22.20 2.71
CA PRO A 250 -13.66 23.66 2.56
C PRO A 250 -12.48 24.29 3.32
N ARG A 251 -12.17 23.82 4.54
CA ARG A 251 -11.01 24.28 5.34
C ARG A 251 -9.69 24.00 4.62
N ALA A 252 -9.56 22.82 4.00
CA ALA A 252 -8.38 22.49 3.21
C ALA A 252 -8.26 23.38 1.94
N ILE A 253 -9.37 23.67 1.28
CA ILE A 253 -9.41 24.55 0.11
C ILE A 253 -8.99 25.97 0.49
N ASP A 254 -9.48 26.51 1.60
CA ASP A 254 -9.09 27.82 2.12
C ASP A 254 -7.59 27.84 2.48
N ARG A 255 -7.06 26.77 3.09
CA ARG A 255 -5.64 26.62 3.39
C ARG A 255 -4.79 26.62 2.10
N ILE A 256 -5.20 25.90 1.08
CA ILE A 256 -4.54 25.86 -0.24
C ILE A 256 -4.49 27.28 -0.84
N GLY A 257 -5.62 28.00 -0.80
CA GLY A 257 -5.70 29.38 -1.26
C GLY A 257 -4.78 30.33 -0.50
N SER A 258 -4.73 30.21 0.83
CA SER A 258 -3.93 31.07 1.69
C SER A 258 -2.42 30.85 1.47
N ILE A 259 -1.98 29.60 1.30
CA ILE A 259 -0.57 29.29 1.00
C ILE A 259 -0.20 29.78 -0.40
N ALA A 260 -1.06 29.59 -1.41
CA ALA A 260 -0.81 30.06 -2.76
C ALA A 260 -0.73 31.60 -2.86
N ALA A 261 -1.43 32.33 -1.98
CA ALA A 261 -1.35 33.78 -1.88
C ALA A 261 -0.11 34.29 -1.09
N SER A 262 0.65 33.40 -0.47
CA SER A 262 1.85 33.72 0.29
C SER A 262 3.07 33.90 -0.62
N SER A 263 4.22 34.25 -0.04
CA SER A 263 5.51 34.33 -0.76
C SER A 263 6.22 32.98 -0.90
N ARG A 264 5.60 31.87 -0.48
CA ARG A 264 6.20 30.53 -0.60
C ARG A 264 6.39 30.17 -2.07
N TRP A 265 7.63 29.84 -2.44
CA TRP A 265 7.89 29.24 -3.74
C TRP A 265 7.44 27.77 -3.74
N VAL A 266 6.67 27.38 -4.76
CA VAL A 266 6.20 26.03 -4.95
C VAL A 266 6.51 25.58 -6.38
N PRO A 267 7.11 24.38 -6.60
CA PRO A 267 7.25 23.84 -7.95
C PRO A 267 5.85 23.64 -8.57
N ALA A 268 5.63 24.12 -9.80
CA ALA A 268 4.31 24.07 -10.44
C ALA A 268 3.70 22.65 -10.51
N SER A 269 4.53 21.61 -10.61
CA SER A 269 4.10 20.20 -10.61
C SER A 269 3.64 19.69 -9.25
N LEU A 270 3.98 20.37 -8.16
CA LEU A 270 3.62 20.04 -6.77
C LEU A 270 2.65 21.09 -6.18
N ASP A 271 2.24 22.07 -6.98
CA ASP A 271 1.37 23.16 -6.55
C ASP A 271 -0.09 22.66 -6.45
N LEU A 272 -0.56 22.54 -5.22
CA LEU A 272 -1.91 22.06 -4.93
C LEU A 272 -3.00 23.05 -5.39
N LYS A 273 -2.70 24.36 -5.47
CA LYS A 273 -3.62 25.33 -6.05
C LYS A 273 -3.79 25.12 -7.55
N ILE A 274 -2.71 24.87 -8.27
CA ILE A 274 -2.75 24.53 -9.70
C ILE A 274 -3.54 23.22 -9.90
N ALA A 275 -3.29 22.21 -9.06
CA ALA A 275 -4.03 20.94 -9.13
C ALA A 275 -5.53 21.13 -8.85
N LEU A 276 -5.89 21.91 -7.85
CA LEU A 276 -7.27 22.25 -7.51
C LEU A 276 -7.99 22.95 -8.67
N ASP A 277 -7.39 24.02 -9.23
CA ASP A 277 -8.00 24.80 -10.32
C ASP A 277 -8.21 23.95 -11.57
N ASN A 278 -7.24 23.09 -11.90
CA ASN A 278 -7.40 22.16 -13.02
C ASN A 278 -8.49 21.11 -12.72
N SER A 279 -8.55 20.58 -11.51
CA SER A 279 -9.58 19.60 -11.12
C SER A 279 -10.98 20.18 -11.18
N LEU A 280 -11.17 21.44 -10.75
CA LEU A 280 -12.45 22.16 -10.87
C LEU A 280 -12.88 22.35 -12.36
N ALA A 281 -11.90 22.44 -13.26
CA ALA A 281 -12.14 22.48 -14.71
C ALA A 281 -12.22 21.07 -15.34
N ASN A 282 -12.29 20.00 -14.52
CA ASN A 282 -12.24 18.59 -14.95
C ASN A 282 -11.00 18.28 -15.80
N GLN A 283 -9.84 18.73 -15.36
CA GLN A 283 -8.55 18.54 -16.01
C GLN A 283 -7.46 18.21 -14.99
N THR A 284 -6.28 17.94 -15.49
CA THR A 284 -5.02 17.92 -14.74
C THR A 284 -4.05 18.94 -15.31
N TYR A 285 -3.03 19.34 -14.56
CA TYR A 285 -2.03 20.32 -14.99
C TYR A 285 -1.34 19.92 -16.30
N ASN A 286 -0.98 18.65 -16.42
CA ASN A 286 -0.47 18.04 -17.64
C ASN A 286 -1.27 16.78 -17.97
N THR A 287 -0.98 16.08 -19.07
CA THR A 287 -1.69 14.87 -19.48
C THR A 287 -1.69 13.83 -18.35
N PRO A 288 -2.86 13.37 -17.88
CA PRO A 288 -2.94 12.36 -16.84
C PRO A 288 -2.66 10.95 -17.40
N ALA A 289 -2.44 9.99 -16.50
CA ALA A 289 -2.41 8.56 -16.82
C ALA A 289 -3.82 8.10 -17.24
N LEU A 290 -4.18 8.27 -18.53
CA LEU A 290 -5.53 8.01 -19.05
C LEU A 290 -5.98 6.56 -18.83
N GLY A 291 -5.08 5.60 -19.03
CA GLY A 291 -5.37 4.19 -18.77
C GLY A 291 -5.80 3.97 -17.32
N THR A 292 -5.05 4.54 -16.37
CA THR A 292 -5.38 4.48 -14.94
C THR A 292 -6.73 5.14 -14.64
N LEU A 293 -7.05 6.30 -15.26
CA LEU A 293 -8.35 6.96 -15.09
C LEU A 293 -9.50 6.09 -15.59
N VAL A 294 -9.34 5.36 -16.71
CA VAL A 294 -10.35 4.43 -17.21
C VAL A 294 -10.58 3.29 -16.24
N LEU A 295 -9.49 2.64 -15.77
CA LEU A 295 -9.57 1.56 -14.79
C LEU A 295 -10.24 2.03 -13.50
N LEU A 296 -9.84 3.21 -12.99
CA LEU A 296 -10.40 3.82 -11.79
C LEU A 296 -11.89 4.11 -11.94
N ASN A 297 -12.30 4.73 -13.05
CA ASN A 297 -13.71 5.05 -13.29
C ASN A 297 -14.57 3.79 -13.33
N GLU A 298 -14.14 2.75 -14.04
CA GLU A 298 -14.84 1.47 -14.09
C GLU A 298 -14.99 0.83 -12.71
N GLN A 299 -13.96 0.91 -11.88
CA GLN A 299 -14.02 0.40 -10.52
C GLN A 299 -14.99 1.20 -9.65
N ILE A 300 -14.98 2.52 -9.75
CA ILE A 300 -15.92 3.39 -9.01
C ILE A 300 -17.35 3.05 -9.40
N GLN A 301 -17.66 2.94 -10.69
CA GLN A 301 -19.01 2.59 -11.16
C GLN A 301 -19.44 1.21 -10.67
N TRP A 302 -18.52 0.23 -10.66
CA TRP A 302 -18.80 -1.09 -10.11
C TRP A 302 -19.08 -1.04 -8.60
N MET A 303 -18.31 -0.27 -7.83
CA MET A 303 -18.53 -0.09 -6.40
C MET A 303 -19.90 0.55 -6.11
N LEU A 304 -20.24 1.62 -6.83
CA LEU A 304 -21.53 2.31 -6.70
C LEU A 304 -22.70 1.39 -7.09
N GLY A 305 -22.56 0.66 -8.20
CA GLY A 305 -23.58 -0.28 -8.68
C GLY A 305 -23.85 -1.45 -7.73
N ASN A 306 -22.94 -1.77 -6.83
CA ASN A 306 -23.09 -2.84 -5.83
C ASN A 306 -23.52 -2.34 -4.43
N GLY A 307 -23.70 -1.03 -4.24
CA GLY A 307 -24.14 -0.46 -2.96
C GLY A 307 -23.14 0.48 -2.30
N GLY A 308 -22.17 0.97 -3.06
CA GLY A 308 -21.24 2.03 -2.68
C GLY A 308 -20.22 1.59 -1.62
N LEU A 309 -19.73 2.56 -0.85
CA LEU A 309 -18.69 2.33 0.15
C LEU A 309 -19.12 1.30 1.20
N ARG A 310 -20.38 1.31 1.64
CA ARG A 310 -20.89 0.36 2.64
C ARG A 310 -20.70 -1.08 2.16
N TRP A 311 -21.09 -1.39 0.94
CA TRP A 311 -20.91 -2.72 0.37
C TRP A 311 -19.42 -3.10 0.27
N CYS A 312 -18.55 -2.18 -0.11
CA CYS A 312 -17.12 -2.42 -0.18
C CYS A 312 -16.54 -2.78 1.20
N VAL A 313 -16.92 -2.03 2.24
CA VAL A 313 -16.51 -2.25 3.64
C VAL A 313 -16.97 -3.62 4.13
N GLU A 314 -18.26 -3.96 3.92
CA GLU A 314 -18.83 -5.25 4.31
C GLU A 314 -18.12 -6.42 3.61
N ARG A 315 -17.78 -6.26 2.31
CA ARG A 315 -17.05 -7.25 1.52
C ARG A 315 -15.62 -7.46 2.03
N CYS A 316 -14.89 -6.39 2.31
CA CYS A 316 -13.55 -6.47 2.91
C CYS A 316 -13.61 -7.09 4.31
N ALA A 317 -14.60 -6.73 5.12
CA ALA A 317 -14.80 -7.31 6.45
C ALA A 317 -15.07 -8.82 6.40
N ALA A 318 -15.84 -9.30 5.42
CA ALA A 318 -16.08 -10.74 5.22
C ALA A 318 -14.77 -11.49 4.88
N SER A 319 -13.94 -10.93 4.00
CA SER A 319 -12.61 -11.47 3.68
C SER A 319 -11.70 -11.51 4.91
N ALA A 320 -11.69 -10.42 5.69
CA ALA A 320 -10.89 -10.31 6.92
C ALA A 320 -11.34 -11.32 7.99
N ALA A 321 -12.66 -11.47 8.18
CA ALA A 321 -13.20 -12.47 9.11
C ALA A 321 -12.77 -13.89 8.74
N THR A 322 -12.77 -14.22 7.44
CA THR A 322 -12.29 -15.51 6.94
C THR A 322 -10.80 -15.71 7.23
N LEU A 323 -9.95 -14.73 6.89
CA LEU A 323 -8.50 -14.85 7.04
C LEU A 323 -8.08 -14.90 8.52
N TYR A 324 -8.61 -13.99 9.35
CA TYR A 324 -8.24 -13.95 10.76
C TYR A 324 -8.81 -15.12 11.56
N GLY A 325 -10.08 -15.52 11.32
CA GLY A 325 -10.66 -16.71 11.93
C GLY A 325 -9.89 -17.97 11.55
N TRP A 326 -9.50 -18.11 10.28
CA TRP A 326 -8.62 -19.18 9.85
C TRP A 326 -7.29 -19.21 10.63
N ALA A 327 -6.65 -18.06 10.81
CA ALA A 327 -5.36 -18.00 11.52
C ALA A 327 -5.51 -18.32 13.01
N GLU A 328 -6.56 -17.80 13.67
CA GLU A 328 -6.82 -18.04 15.10
C GLU A 328 -7.16 -19.49 15.44
N ASP A 329 -7.69 -20.25 14.48
CA ASP A 329 -8.00 -21.68 14.64
C ASP A 329 -6.76 -22.60 14.49
N ARG A 330 -5.54 -22.04 14.32
CA ARG A 330 -4.31 -22.81 14.05
C ARG A 330 -3.20 -22.46 15.02
N GLU A 331 -2.49 -23.47 15.54
CA GLU A 331 -1.36 -23.28 16.45
C GLU A 331 -0.13 -22.64 15.76
N TRP A 332 -0.05 -22.74 14.43
CA TRP A 332 1.10 -22.31 13.63
C TRP A 332 0.87 -20.99 12.86
N ALA A 333 -0.32 -20.41 12.89
CA ALA A 333 -0.66 -19.15 12.25
C ALA A 333 -1.24 -18.18 13.28
N ASN A 334 -0.72 -16.94 13.31
CA ASN A 334 -1.16 -15.95 14.28
C ASN A 334 -1.34 -14.59 13.59
N PRO A 335 -2.46 -13.90 13.80
CA PRO A 335 -2.58 -12.50 13.38
C PRO A 335 -1.47 -11.67 14.02
N PHE A 336 -0.68 -10.97 13.18
CA PHE A 336 0.41 -10.13 13.66
C PHE A 336 -0.09 -8.95 14.51
N VAL A 337 -1.22 -8.37 14.12
CA VAL A 337 -1.90 -7.34 14.92
C VAL A 337 -2.72 -8.05 16.00
N GLU A 338 -2.23 -7.99 17.23
CA GLU A 338 -2.81 -8.73 18.37
C GLU A 338 -4.22 -8.24 18.71
N ASP A 339 -4.39 -6.90 18.81
CA ASP A 339 -5.69 -6.28 19.11
C ASP A 339 -6.63 -6.38 17.90
N PRO A 340 -7.73 -7.15 17.97
CA PRO A 340 -8.68 -7.28 16.87
C PRO A 340 -9.27 -5.94 16.41
N ALA A 341 -9.37 -4.95 17.30
CA ALA A 341 -9.93 -3.63 16.97
C ALA A 341 -8.98 -2.79 16.08
N LYS A 342 -7.71 -3.18 15.99
CA LYS A 342 -6.67 -2.53 15.18
C LYS A 342 -6.34 -3.28 13.90
N ARG A 343 -6.90 -4.47 13.71
CA ARG A 343 -6.69 -5.29 12.50
C ARG A 343 -7.32 -4.64 11.28
N SER A 344 -6.57 -4.57 10.21
CA SER A 344 -7.05 -4.09 8.93
C SER A 344 -7.98 -5.11 8.26
N SER A 345 -9.11 -4.65 7.72
CA SER A 345 -9.95 -5.50 6.88
C SER A 345 -9.57 -5.46 5.39
N VAL A 346 -8.56 -4.68 5.00
CA VAL A 346 -8.09 -4.59 3.61
C VAL A 346 -6.70 -5.18 3.40
N VAL A 347 -5.89 -5.35 4.46
CA VAL A 347 -4.57 -5.98 4.43
C VAL A 347 -4.40 -6.85 5.68
N GLY A 348 -4.38 -8.15 5.52
CA GLY A 348 -4.11 -9.09 6.60
C GLY A 348 -2.64 -9.47 6.67
N THR A 349 -2.08 -9.52 7.89
CA THR A 349 -0.72 -9.94 8.18
C THR A 349 -0.75 -11.08 9.17
N ILE A 350 -0.22 -12.24 8.77
CA ILE A 350 -0.28 -13.48 9.54
C ILE A 350 1.14 -14.01 9.75
N ASP A 351 1.59 -14.05 10.99
CA ASP A 351 2.85 -14.68 11.36
C ASP A 351 2.74 -16.20 11.32
N ILE A 352 3.76 -16.85 10.78
CA ILE A 352 3.83 -18.30 10.63
C ILE A 352 4.89 -18.86 11.57
N THR A 353 4.54 -19.93 12.27
CA THR A 353 5.46 -20.71 13.12
C THR A 353 5.54 -22.16 12.64
N GLY A 354 6.69 -22.78 12.78
CA GLY A 354 6.90 -24.18 12.39
C GLY A 354 7.05 -24.46 10.89
N ALA A 355 6.87 -23.44 10.02
CA ALA A 355 7.15 -23.50 8.59
C ALA A 355 7.79 -22.18 8.13
N ASP A 356 8.49 -22.19 6.99
CA ASP A 356 9.01 -20.98 6.36
C ASP A 356 7.94 -20.37 5.46
N ALA A 357 7.55 -19.11 5.72
CA ALA A 357 6.57 -18.40 4.90
C ALA A 357 7.05 -18.22 3.44
N ASN A 358 8.37 -18.15 3.19
CA ASN A 358 8.89 -18.10 1.82
C ASN A 358 8.67 -19.42 1.08
N ASP A 359 8.77 -20.57 1.75
CA ASP A 359 8.48 -21.87 1.15
C ASP A 359 6.99 -21.98 0.82
N ILE A 360 6.12 -21.50 1.72
CA ILE A 360 4.68 -21.41 1.46
C ILE A 360 4.41 -20.51 0.24
N CYS A 361 4.95 -19.31 0.19
CA CYS A 361 4.80 -18.40 -0.95
C CYS A 361 5.35 -18.98 -2.26
N THR A 362 6.44 -19.77 -2.19
CA THR A 362 7.02 -20.44 -3.35
C THR A 362 6.06 -21.50 -3.91
N ALA A 363 5.49 -22.32 -3.03
CA ALA A 363 4.50 -23.34 -3.42
C ALA A 363 3.22 -22.70 -3.98
N LEU A 364 2.70 -21.67 -3.31
CA LEU A 364 1.52 -20.92 -3.75
C LEU A 364 1.74 -20.33 -5.15
N ARG A 365 2.89 -19.68 -5.38
CA ARG A 365 3.25 -19.05 -6.65
C ARG A 365 3.34 -20.06 -7.80
N ALA A 366 3.89 -21.25 -7.54
CA ALA A 366 3.94 -22.34 -8.52
C ALA A 366 2.54 -22.83 -8.95
N ASN A 367 1.52 -22.58 -8.12
CA ASN A 367 0.12 -22.92 -8.37
C ASN A 367 -0.73 -21.70 -8.77
N GLY A 368 -0.12 -20.57 -9.15
CA GLY A 368 -0.81 -19.38 -9.64
C GLY A 368 -1.36 -18.46 -8.56
N ILE A 369 -1.05 -18.70 -7.27
CA ILE A 369 -1.40 -17.82 -6.16
C ILE A 369 -0.20 -16.91 -5.85
N VAL A 370 -0.33 -15.60 -6.04
CA VAL A 370 0.79 -14.67 -6.06
C VAL A 370 0.63 -13.52 -5.05
N ASP A 371 1.78 -12.92 -4.72
CA ASP A 371 1.90 -11.67 -3.96
C ASP A 371 1.38 -11.76 -2.51
N THR A 372 1.55 -12.94 -1.89
CA THR A 372 1.27 -13.18 -0.47
C THR A 372 2.52 -12.98 0.42
N ASP A 373 3.62 -12.51 -0.15
CA ASP A 373 4.90 -12.32 0.53
C ASP A 373 4.81 -11.26 1.63
N SER A 374 5.58 -11.45 2.70
CA SER A 374 5.70 -10.50 3.81
C SER A 374 6.21 -9.14 3.35
N TYR A 375 5.99 -8.10 4.17
CA TYR A 375 6.66 -6.83 3.93
C TYR A 375 8.15 -6.95 4.27
N ARG A 376 8.99 -7.01 3.22
CA ARG A 376 10.42 -7.36 3.34
C ARG A 376 11.20 -6.60 4.41
N LYS A 377 10.91 -5.29 4.60
CA LYS A 377 11.61 -4.47 5.61
C LYS A 377 11.20 -4.79 7.05
N LEU A 378 10.06 -5.44 7.26
CA LEU A 378 9.62 -5.86 8.59
C LEU A 378 10.40 -7.08 9.09
N GLY A 379 10.94 -7.92 8.16
CA GLY A 379 11.85 -9.02 8.49
C GLY A 379 11.19 -10.17 9.26
N ARG A 380 9.88 -10.37 9.13
CA ARG A 380 9.11 -11.41 9.83
C ARG A 380 8.85 -12.62 8.94
N ASN A 381 8.73 -13.78 9.55
CA ASN A 381 8.22 -15.00 8.91
C ASN A 381 6.69 -14.90 8.81
N GLN A 382 6.19 -14.28 7.75
CA GLN A 382 4.84 -13.76 7.70
C GLN A 382 4.25 -13.85 6.29
N LEU A 383 2.95 -14.11 6.20
CA LEU A 383 2.15 -13.90 5.01
C LEU A 383 1.43 -12.56 5.10
N ARG A 384 1.31 -11.87 3.98
CA ARG A 384 0.55 -10.62 3.87
C ARG A 384 -0.42 -10.69 2.70
N VAL A 385 -1.70 -10.56 3.00
CA VAL A 385 -2.81 -10.82 2.09
C VAL A 385 -3.60 -9.54 1.84
N GLY A 386 -3.71 -9.13 0.59
CA GLY A 386 -4.65 -8.09 0.17
C GLY A 386 -6.08 -8.63 0.21
N MET A 387 -6.99 -7.84 0.77
CA MET A 387 -8.42 -8.17 0.88
C MET A 387 -9.27 -7.02 0.33
N PHE A 388 -8.76 -6.35 -0.69
CA PHE A 388 -9.42 -5.20 -1.32
C PHE A 388 -10.74 -5.59 -2.00
N PRO A 389 -11.65 -4.64 -2.28
CA PRO A 389 -12.98 -4.96 -2.83
C PRO A 389 -12.99 -5.82 -4.11
N ALA A 390 -11.96 -5.70 -4.97
CA ALA A 390 -11.84 -6.49 -6.20
C ALA A 390 -11.52 -7.97 -5.94
N ILE A 391 -11.03 -8.32 -4.75
CA ILE A 391 -10.74 -9.71 -4.35
C ILE A 391 -12.01 -10.34 -3.83
N ASP A 392 -12.38 -11.52 -4.34
CA ASP A 392 -13.58 -12.20 -3.90
C ASP A 392 -13.38 -12.85 -2.52
N PRO A 393 -14.28 -12.70 -1.55
CA PRO A 393 -14.20 -13.41 -0.28
C PRO A 393 -14.07 -14.93 -0.42
N ALA A 394 -14.66 -15.53 -1.47
CA ALA A 394 -14.49 -16.94 -1.79
C ALA A 394 -13.05 -17.29 -2.20
N ASP A 395 -12.35 -16.37 -2.90
CA ASP A 395 -10.93 -16.56 -3.23
C ASP A 395 -10.05 -16.51 -1.96
N VAL A 396 -10.41 -15.68 -0.96
CA VAL A 396 -9.71 -15.66 0.33
C VAL A 396 -9.90 -16.98 1.09
N ALA A 397 -11.11 -17.55 1.07
CA ALA A 397 -11.36 -18.86 1.67
C ALA A 397 -10.58 -19.98 0.94
N ALA A 398 -10.50 -19.95 -0.38
CA ALA A 398 -9.70 -20.88 -1.16
C ALA A 398 -8.19 -20.70 -0.91
N LEU A 399 -7.72 -19.46 -0.73
CA LEU A 399 -6.34 -19.18 -0.34
C LEU A 399 -6.00 -19.86 1.00
N THR A 400 -6.84 -19.70 2.03
CA THR A 400 -6.60 -20.33 3.34
C THR A 400 -6.56 -21.86 3.26
N ALA A 401 -7.44 -22.48 2.48
CA ALA A 401 -7.41 -23.92 2.23
C ALA A 401 -6.15 -24.36 1.45
N SER A 402 -5.70 -23.53 0.49
CA SER A 402 -4.45 -23.78 -0.23
C SER A 402 -3.22 -23.70 0.69
N ILE A 403 -3.19 -22.75 1.62
CA ILE A 403 -2.12 -22.61 2.62
C ILE A 403 -2.09 -23.83 3.55
N ASP A 404 -3.26 -24.27 4.06
CA ASP A 404 -3.36 -25.47 4.90
C ASP A 404 -2.75 -26.70 4.20
N PHE A 405 -3.13 -26.93 2.94
CA PHE A 405 -2.60 -28.03 2.13
C PHE A 405 -1.08 -27.96 1.97
N VAL A 406 -0.55 -26.76 1.67
CA VAL A 406 0.90 -26.55 1.50
C VAL A 406 1.64 -26.82 2.82
N VAL A 407 1.16 -26.27 3.92
CA VAL A 407 1.79 -26.47 5.25
C VAL A 407 1.78 -27.92 5.68
N GLU A 408 0.71 -28.67 5.41
CA GLU A 408 0.62 -30.10 5.69
C GLU A 408 1.69 -30.91 4.92
N ILE A 409 1.90 -30.61 3.64
CA ILE A 409 2.94 -31.25 2.81
C ILE A 409 4.34 -30.88 3.31
N LEU A 410 4.61 -29.61 3.61
CA LEU A 410 5.91 -29.15 4.13
C LEU A 410 6.23 -29.84 5.46
N ALA A 411 5.25 -29.96 6.37
CA ALA A 411 5.41 -30.64 7.64
C ALA A 411 5.60 -32.17 7.49
N GLY A 412 4.96 -32.79 6.47
CA GLY A 412 5.12 -34.22 6.14
C GLY A 412 6.48 -34.57 5.58
N GLY A 413 7.03 -33.69 4.70
CA GLY A 413 8.38 -33.85 4.12
C GLY A 413 9.52 -33.80 5.15
N HIS A 414 9.31 -33.05 6.24
CA HIS A 414 10.25 -33.04 7.38
C HIS A 414 10.16 -34.28 8.30
N ARG A 415 9.12 -35.10 8.20
CA ARG A 415 8.96 -36.33 9.03
C ARG A 415 9.86 -37.49 8.60
N GLU A 416 10.30 -37.55 7.36
CA GLU A 416 11.28 -38.56 6.93
C GLU A 416 12.66 -38.35 7.56
N ASP A 417 12.92 -37.18 8.17
CA ASP A 417 14.16 -36.80 8.88
C ASP A 417 14.06 -36.84 10.44
N GLY A 418 13.01 -37.38 11.03
CA GLY A 418 12.95 -37.66 12.49
C GLY A 418 12.32 -36.59 13.39
N GLY A 419 11.51 -35.68 12.88
CA GLY A 419 10.82 -34.65 13.65
C GLY A 419 9.43 -35.08 14.20
N ARG A 420 9.03 -34.57 15.38
CA ARG A 420 7.70 -34.76 15.97
C ARG A 420 6.61 -34.04 15.14
N PRO A 421 5.39 -34.61 15.05
CA PRO A 421 4.27 -33.97 14.34
C PRO A 421 3.84 -32.66 15.01
N LEU A 422 3.60 -31.63 14.20
CA LEU A 422 2.81 -30.48 14.60
C LEU A 422 1.35 -30.90 14.76
N ARG A 423 0.75 -30.62 15.91
CA ARG A 423 -0.70 -30.79 16.15
C ARG A 423 -1.42 -29.46 15.96
#